data_053579fe275e5d31c5ffa9b4b7a1f3ae
#
_entry.id   053579fe275e5d31c5ffa9b4b7a1f3ae
#
_cell.length_a   1.000
_cell.length_b   1.000
_cell.length_c   1.000
_cell.angle_alpha   90.00
_cell.angle_beta   90.00
_cell.angle_gamma   90.00
#
_symmetry.space_group_name_H-M   'P 1'
#
loop_
_entity.id
_entity.type
_entity.pdbx_description
1 polymer ?
#
loop_
_entity_poly.entity_id
_entity_poly.type
_entity_poly.pdbx_seq_one_letter_code
_entity_poly.pdbx_strand_id
1 'polypeptide(L)'
;VTLTINPGALIKGEVGVGPNASVLVIARGATINAAGTATNPIIFTSVADEIALGEKMGTNLDETSAKGFWGGLIVLGKAPISPKTGATEQIEGIPADVVEGKYGGSNSEDNSGVITYVSIRFGGALIGEGNEINGLTLGGVGSMTTINHIEVVGNVDDGIECFGGTVNIDDAIVLYQGDDAFDVDQAYSGTIDNFIYIAGATSDHGLEIDGPEGSENAGGQFTLRNGSLKGNATQGEFADFRSGAQGMVDNLYFFGFNAAADVELDDDNTSSNYTAGSLTLTNLKFNSTAWTLDGDGAPDGGTTTWSMVTDIFADKAPAGDATAADEK
;
A
#
# COMPACT_ATOMS: atom_id res chain seq x y z
N VAL A 1 -10.78 3.07 -23.87
CA VAL A 1 -9.61 2.34 -24.41
C VAL A 1 -9.29 1.20 -23.45
N THR A 2 -8.96 0.02 -23.99
CA THR A 2 -8.51 -1.13 -23.19
C THR A 2 -7.10 -1.53 -23.62
N LEU A 3 -6.20 -1.58 -22.64
CA LEU A 3 -4.89 -2.18 -22.79
C LEU A 3 -4.99 -3.68 -22.41
N THR A 4 -4.63 -4.57 -23.33
CA THR A 4 -4.61 -6.01 -23.03
C THR A 4 -3.17 -6.51 -23.00
N ILE A 5 -2.81 -7.19 -21.91
CA ILE A 5 -1.50 -7.81 -21.70
C ILE A 5 -1.72 -9.31 -21.51
N ASN A 6 -1.10 -10.11 -22.34
CA ASN A 6 -1.28 -11.57 -22.30
C ASN A 6 -0.52 -12.22 -21.14
N PRO A 7 -1.01 -13.37 -20.61
CA PRO A 7 -0.27 -14.16 -19.63
C PRO A 7 1.17 -14.45 -20.07
N GLY A 8 2.11 -14.32 -19.14
CA GLY A 8 3.53 -14.53 -19.38
C GLY A 8 4.25 -13.37 -20.07
N ALA A 9 3.58 -12.25 -20.29
CA ALA A 9 4.22 -11.07 -20.85
C ALA A 9 5.26 -10.48 -19.87
N LEU A 10 6.35 -9.99 -20.43
CA LEU A 10 7.40 -9.27 -19.72
C LEU A 10 7.44 -7.84 -20.26
N ILE A 11 7.11 -6.89 -19.41
CA ILE A 11 7.08 -5.46 -19.71
C ILE A 11 8.25 -4.79 -19.00
N LYS A 12 9.07 -4.04 -19.72
CA LYS A 12 10.24 -3.38 -19.16
C LYS A 12 10.15 -1.87 -19.36
N GLY A 13 10.18 -1.12 -18.26
CA GLY A 13 10.31 0.33 -18.25
C GLY A 13 11.77 0.74 -18.49
N GLU A 14 11.97 1.81 -19.26
CA GLU A 14 13.29 2.43 -19.40
C GLU A 14 13.75 3.03 -18.07
N VAL A 15 15.05 2.96 -17.81
CA VAL A 15 15.64 3.61 -16.64
C VAL A 15 15.59 5.12 -16.80
N GLY A 16 15.08 5.80 -15.78
CA GLY A 16 15.00 7.26 -15.79
C GLY A 16 14.46 7.82 -14.48
N VAL A 17 14.74 9.10 -14.25
CA VAL A 17 14.24 9.87 -13.10
C VAL A 17 13.73 11.23 -13.59
N GLY A 18 12.93 11.92 -12.76
CA GLY A 18 12.31 13.19 -13.12
C GLY A 18 11.44 13.06 -14.38
N PRO A 19 11.53 14.03 -15.30
CA PRO A 19 10.72 13.99 -16.53
C PRO A 19 11.04 12.82 -17.48
N ASN A 20 12.09 12.07 -17.21
CA ASN A 20 12.49 10.90 -18.01
C ASN A 20 12.11 9.56 -17.32
N ALA A 21 11.46 9.59 -16.17
CA ALA A 21 10.94 8.37 -15.56
C ALA A 21 9.87 7.73 -16.46
N SER A 22 10.01 6.45 -16.73
CA SER A 22 8.96 5.71 -17.44
C SER A 22 7.92 5.19 -16.46
N VAL A 23 6.66 5.35 -16.79
CA VAL A 23 5.52 4.90 -15.97
C VAL A 23 4.41 4.39 -16.87
N LEU A 24 3.67 3.38 -16.43
CA LEU A 24 2.43 2.97 -17.09
C LEU A 24 1.22 3.52 -16.34
N VAL A 25 0.48 4.42 -16.99
CA VAL A 25 -0.75 5.01 -16.43
C VAL A 25 -1.97 4.48 -17.18
N ILE A 26 -2.88 3.88 -16.45
CA ILE A 26 -4.23 3.56 -16.92
C ILE A 26 -5.11 4.74 -16.51
N ALA A 27 -5.27 5.69 -17.42
CA ALA A 27 -5.99 6.93 -17.17
C ALA A 27 -7.48 6.69 -16.87
N ARG A 28 -8.09 7.60 -16.14
CA ARG A 28 -9.49 7.57 -15.71
C ARG A 28 -10.45 7.30 -16.87
N GLY A 29 -11.14 6.15 -16.80
CA GLY A 29 -12.06 5.67 -17.83
C GLY A 29 -11.42 4.84 -18.95
N ALA A 30 -10.11 4.59 -18.90
CA ALA A 30 -9.49 3.49 -19.60
C ALA A 30 -9.58 2.21 -18.76
N THR A 31 -9.22 1.07 -19.34
CA THR A 31 -9.20 -0.22 -18.64
C THR A 31 -7.93 -1.00 -18.97
N ILE A 32 -7.46 -1.79 -18.04
CA ILE A 32 -6.38 -2.76 -18.25
C ILE A 32 -6.93 -4.19 -18.15
N ASN A 33 -6.53 -5.06 -19.05
CA ASN A 33 -6.73 -6.49 -18.93
C ASN A 33 -5.36 -7.16 -18.85
N ALA A 34 -4.84 -7.29 -17.64
CA ALA A 34 -3.57 -7.95 -17.31
C ALA A 34 -3.87 -9.22 -16.51
N ALA A 35 -4.54 -10.18 -17.16
CA ALA A 35 -4.93 -11.44 -16.55
C ALA A 35 -3.82 -12.50 -16.75
N GLY A 36 -2.80 -12.47 -15.90
CA GLY A 36 -1.80 -13.52 -15.80
C GLY A 36 -2.34 -14.81 -15.20
N THR A 37 -1.49 -15.80 -15.03
CA THR A 37 -1.81 -17.06 -14.33
C THR A 37 -0.65 -17.48 -13.43
N ALA A 38 -0.87 -18.38 -12.49
CA ALA A 38 0.17 -18.89 -11.59
C ALA A 38 1.38 -19.49 -12.34
N THR A 39 1.16 -20.07 -13.51
CA THR A 39 2.24 -20.64 -14.35
C THR A 39 2.84 -19.63 -15.32
N ASN A 40 2.08 -18.63 -15.71
CA ASN A 40 2.48 -17.58 -16.64
C ASN A 40 2.11 -16.20 -16.08
N PRO A 41 2.77 -15.73 -15.00
CA PRO A 41 2.53 -14.41 -14.45
C PRO A 41 2.96 -13.33 -15.45
N ILE A 42 2.37 -12.15 -15.34
CA ILE A 42 2.81 -10.97 -16.06
C ILE A 42 3.83 -10.25 -15.17
N ILE A 43 4.95 -9.87 -15.74
CA ILE A 43 6.03 -9.20 -14.99
C ILE A 43 6.27 -7.82 -15.58
N PHE A 44 6.16 -6.80 -14.73
CA PHE A 44 6.61 -5.44 -14.97
C PHE A 44 7.93 -5.23 -14.24
N THR A 45 8.96 -4.78 -14.94
CA THR A 45 10.28 -4.51 -14.36
C THR A 45 11.00 -3.42 -15.16
N SER A 46 12.29 -3.25 -14.95
CA SER A 46 13.13 -2.33 -15.71
C SER A 46 13.92 -3.01 -16.82
N VAL A 47 14.32 -2.27 -17.84
CA VAL A 47 15.33 -2.73 -18.83
C VAL A 47 16.67 -3.07 -18.19
N ALA A 48 16.96 -2.55 -16.98
CA ALA A 48 18.14 -2.91 -16.21
C ALA A 48 18.09 -4.33 -15.62
N ASP A 49 16.91 -4.93 -15.50
CA ASP A 49 16.74 -6.32 -15.08
C ASP A 49 17.01 -7.26 -16.27
N GLU A 50 17.98 -8.16 -16.14
CA GLU A 50 18.36 -9.11 -17.21
C GLU A 50 17.40 -10.29 -17.36
N ILE A 51 16.29 -10.31 -16.60
CA ILE A 51 15.26 -11.35 -16.75
C ILE A 51 14.85 -11.50 -18.22
N ALA A 52 14.79 -12.74 -18.68
CA ALA A 52 14.34 -13.08 -20.04
C ALA A 52 12.87 -13.54 -20.04
N LEU A 53 12.25 -13.49 -21.22
CA LEU A 53 10.89 -13.96 -21.39
C LEU A 53 10.76 -15.45 -21.03
N GLY A 54 9.80 -15.75 -20.15
CA GLY A 54 9.57 -17.09 -19.61
C GLY A 54 10.32 -17.42 -18.32
N GLU A 55 11.25 -16.57 -17.91
CA GLU A 55 11.86 -16.64 -16.58
C GLU A 55 10.96 -15.94 -15.54
N LYS A 56 11.16 -16.27 -14.27
CA LYS A 56 10.42 -15.65 -13.15
C LYS A 56 11.25 -14.65 -12.37
N MET A 57 12.59 -14.75 -12.46
CA MET A 57 13.54 -13.87 -11.80
C MET A 57 14.73 -13.62 -12.69
N GLY A 58 15.27 -12.39 -12.68
CA GLY A 58 16.58 -12.06 -13.22
C GLY A 58 17.70 -12.51 -12.28
N THR A 59 18.93 -12.36 -12.72
CA THR A 59 20.11 -12.81 -11.97
C THR A 59 21.06 -11.68 -11.59
N ASN A 60 20.82 -10.48 -12.06
CA ASN A 60 21.73 -9.34 -11.94
C ASN A 60 21.30 -8.28 -10.91
N LEU A 61 20.03 -8.22 -10.55
CA LEU A 61 19.52 -7.31 -9.54
C LEU A 61 19.25 -8.04 -8.23
N ASP A 62 19.71 -7.48 -7.13
CA ASP A 62 19.42 -7.96 -5.80
C ASP A 62 18.05 -7.41 -5.35
N GLU A 63 17.06 -8.27 -5.22
CA GLU A 63 15.68 -7.92 -4.87
C GLU A 63 15.55 -7.17 -3.54
N THR A 64 16.49 -7.37 -2.62
CA THR A 64 16.48 -6.72 -1.30
C THR A 64 16.94 -5.27 -1.32
N SER A 65 17.54 -4.81 -2.42
CA SER A 65 18.15 -3.48 -2.52
C SER A 65 17.88 -2.75 -3.84
N ALA A 66 17.53 -3.48 -4.91
CA ALA A 66 17.25 -2.89 -6.22
C ALA A 66 15.89 -2.19 -6.23
N LYS A 67 15.87 -0.88 -6.54
CA LYS A 67 14.66 -0.05 -6.63
C LYS A 67 14.95 1.25 -7.39
N GLY A 68 13.90 1.97 -7.81
CA GLY A 68 14.03 3.29 -8.44
C GLY A 68 14.47 3.28 -9.91
N PHE A 69 14.38 2.15 -10.62
CA PHE A 69 14.81 2.08 -12.02
C PHE A 69 13.77 2.60 -13.01
N TRP A 70 12.51 2.53 -12.68
CA TRP A 70 11.36 3.02 -13.45
C TRP A 70 10.26 3.44 -12.49
N GLY A 71 9.18 4.07 -12.95
CA GLY A 71 8.09 4.51 -12.06
C GLY A 71 7.37 3.34 -11.41
N GLY A 72 6.35 2.84 -12.06
CA GLY A 72 5.45 1.82 -11.52
C GLY A 72 4.20 1.68 -12.37
N LEU A 73 3.16 1.07 -11.82
CA LEU A 73 1.85 0.93 -12.43
C LEU A 73 0.84 1.82 -11.70
N ILE A 74 0.28 2.81 -12.41
CA ILE A 74 -0.77 3.70 -11.90
C ILE A 74 -2.10 3.37 -12.57
N VAL A 75 -3.16 3.17 -11.77
CA VAL A 75 -4.52 2.92 -12.26
C VAL A 75 -5.47 3.97 -11.68
N LEU A 76 -6.14 4.71 -12.54
CA LEU A 76 -6.98 5.85 -12.17
C LEU A 76 -8.44 5.58 -12.53
N GLY A 77 -9.30 5.56 -11.52
CA GLY A 77 -10.72 5.27 -11.63
C GLY A 77 -11.63 6.48 -11.37
N LYS A 78 -12.93 6.20 -11.23
CA LYS A 78 -14.00 7.18 -11.01
C LYS A 78 -14.76 6.96 -9.71
N ALA A 79 -14.23 6.13 -8.81
CA ALA A 79 -14.84 5.89 -7.52
C ALA A 79 -14.66 7.10 -6.58
N PRO A 80 -15.45 7.20 -5.52
CA PRO A 80 -15.33 8.27 -4.54
C PRO A 80 -13.94 8.33 -3.91
N ILE A 81 -13.46 9.55 -3.73
CA ILE A 81 -12.25 9.90 -3.00
C ILE A 81 -12.57 11.08 -2.07
N SER A 82 -11.70 11.39 -1.14
CA SER A 82 -11.87 12.52 -0.21
C SER A 82 -10.77 13.56 -0.36
N PRO A 83 -10.69 14.27 -1.50
CA PRO A 83 -9.67 15.27 -1.72
C PRO A 83 -9.92 16.53 -0.88
N LYS A 84 -8.92 17.39 -0.76
CA LYS A 84 -9.04 18.68 -0.07
C LYS A 84 -10.14 19.57 -0.63
N THR A 85 -10.42 19.47 -1.93
CA THR A 85 -11.50 20.22 -2.59
C THR A 85 -12.06 19.47 -3.79
N GLY A 86 -13.38 19.46 -3.95
CA GLY A 86 -14.05 18.85 -5.10
C GLY A 86 -14.16 17.33 -5.00
N ALA A 87 -14.34 16.67 -6.13
CA ALA A 87 -14.55 15.22 -6.21
C ALA A 87 -13.49 14.50 -7.07
N THR A 88 -12.46 15.20 -7.51
CA THR A 88 -11.34 14.66 -8.30
C THR A 88 -10.05 15.33 -7.90
N GLU A 89 -8.96 14.58 -7.94
CA GLU A 89 -7.61 15.05 -7.63
C GLU A 89 -6.64 14.69 -8.76
N GLN A 90 -5.43 15.24 -8.68
CA GLN A 90 -4.30 14.88 -9.53
C GLN A 90 -3.45 13.88 -8.77
N ILE A 91 -3.18 12.73 -9.37
CA ILE A 91 -2.33 11.72 -8.74
C ILE A 91 -0.91 12.26 -8.57
N GLU A 92 -0.28 11.94 -7.49
CA GLU A 92 1.11 12.27 -7.25
C GLU A 92 2.04 11.63 -8.29
N GLY A 93 3.25 12.11 -8.39
CA GLY A 93 4.20 11.65 -9.39
C GLY A 93 3.85 12.02 -10.84
N ILE A 94 2.64 12.47 -11.15
CA ILE A 94 2.24 12.93 -12.49
C ILE A 94 2.05 14.46 -12.50
N PRO A 95 2.74 15.21 -13.38
CA PRO A 95 2.64 16.67 -13.41
C PRO A 95 1.21 17.17 -13.52
N ALA A 96 0.89 18.26 -12.82
CA ALA A 96 -0.47 18.79 -12.68
C ALA A 96 -1.12 19.27 -14.01
N ASP A 97 -0.34 19.50 -15.04
CA ASP A 97 -0.80 19.87 -16.38
C ASP A 97 -1.11 18.65 -17.27
N VAL A 98 -0.77 17.44 -16.81
CA VAL A 98 -1.09 16.19 -17.50
C VAL A 98 -2.48 15.73 -17.06
N VAL A 99 -3.48 16.01 -17.88
CA VAL A 99 -4.90 15.76 -17.55
C VAL A 99 -5.24 14.28 -17.35
N GLU A 100 -4.45 13.39 -17.88
CA GLU A 100 -4.55 11.93 -17.73
C GLU A 100 -4.19 11.45 -16.32
N GLY A 101 -3.55 12.30 -15.52
CA GLY A 101 -3.26 12.02 -14.10
C GLY A 101 -4.43 12.28 -13.15
N LYS A 102 -5.60 12.69 -13.64
CA LYS A 102 -6.78 12.93 -12.79
C LYS A 102 -7.49 11.64 -12.43
N TYR A 103 -7.92 11.53 -11.16
CA TYR A 103 -8.69 10.40 -10.63
C TYR A 103 -9.86 10.86 -9.75
N GLY A 104 -10.69 9.90 -9.31
CA GLY A 104 -11.84 10.14 -8.45
C GLY A 104 -13.13 10.46 -9.19
N GLY A 105 -14.21 10.53 -8.44
CA GLY A 105 -15.57 10.80 -8.94
C GLY A 105 -16.65 10.31 -7.97
N SER A 106 -17.72 9.74 -8.49
CA SER A 106 -18.87 9.29 -7.69
C SER A 106 -19.36 7.87 -8.03
N ASN A 107 -18.63 7.15 -8.87
CA ASN A 107 -19.02 5.80 -9.27
C ASN A 107 -18.27 4.75 -8.45
N SER A 108 -18.83 4.35 -7.30
CA SER A 108 -18.21 3.32 -6.44
C SER A 108 -18.07 1.96 -7.14
N GLU A 109 -18.85 1.68 -8.18
CA GLU A 109 -18.75 0.48 -9.00
C GLU A 109 -17.92 0.71 -10.29
N ASP A 110 -17.00 1.67 -10.30
CA ASP A 110 -16.10 1.87 -11.44
C ASP A 110 -15.31 0.61 -11.73
N ASN A 111 -15.03 0.38 -13.01
CA ASN A 111 -14.31 -0.79 -13.47
C ASN A 111 -13.10 -0.36 -14.32
N SER A 112 -11.94 -0.43 -13.73
CA SER A 112 -10.66 -0.16 -14.40
C SER A 112 -10.03 -1.42 -15.00
N GLY A 113 -10.69 -2.58 -14.87
CA GLY A 113 -10.30 -3.83 -15.55
C GLY A 113 -9.90 -4.97 -14.63
N VAL A 114 -8.89 -5.73 -15.05
CA VAL A 114 -8.42 -6.94 -14.37
C VAL A 114 -6.91 -6.92 -14.26
N ILE A 115 -6.39 -7.12 -13.05
CA ILE A 115 -4.95 -7.23 -12.76
C ILE A 115 -4.79 -8.45 -11.86
N THR A 116 -4.34 -9.57 -12.43
CA THR A 116 -4.20 -10.82 -11.70
C THR A 116 -2.92 -11.56 -12.05
N TYR A 117 -2.26 -12.14 -11.05
CA TYR A 117 -0.94 -12.77 -11.20
C TYR A 117 0.04 -11.82 -11.88
N VAL A 118 0.18 -10.63 -11.30
CA VAL A 118 1.06 -9.57 -11.79
C VAL A 118 2.15 -9.31 -10.76
N SER A 119 3.39 -9.24 -11.21
CA SER A 119 4.54 -8.85 -10.42
C SER A 119 5.06 -7.51 -10.93
N ILE A 120 5.27 -6.54 -10.03
CA ILE A 120 5.77 -5.19 -10.32
C ILE A 120 7.07 -5.03 -9.53
N ARG A 121 8.18 -4.76 -10.22
CA ARG A 121 9.51 -4.85 -9.62
C ARG A 121 10.37 -3.65 -9.90
N PHE A 122 11.15 -3.24 -8.87
CA PHE A 122 12.21 -2.25 -8.95
C PHE A 122 11.75 -0.86 -9.41
N GLY A 123 10.50 -0.53 -9.04
CA GLY A 123 9.86 0.75 -9.31
C GLY A 123 10.27 1.88 -8.35
N GLY A 124 9.46 2.94 -8.35
CA GLY A 124 9.63 4.07 -7.46
C GLY A 124 10.61 5.12 -7.99
N ALA A 125 10.74 5.28 -9.30
CA ALA A 125 11.60 6.33 -9.83
C ALA A 125 11.08 7.70 -9.40
N LEU A 126 11.96 8.50 -8.81
CA LEU A 126 11.71 9.86 -8.38
C LEU A 126 11.33 10.75 -9.57
N ILE A 127 10.16 11.36 -9.56
CA ILE A 127 9.70 12.29 -10.60
C ILE A 127 10.01 13.74 -10.25
N GLY A 128 10.01 14.08 -8.95
CA GLY A 128 10.33 15.39 -8.41
C GLY A 128 10.77 15.26 -6.95
N GLU A 129 11.18 16.35 -6.32
CA GLU A 129 11.54 16.33 -4.90
C GLU A 129 10.30 16.02 -4.05
N GLY A 130 10.32 14.90 -3.32
CA GLY A 130 9.18 14.39 -2.54
C GLY A 130 7.99 13.95 -3.41
N ASN A 131 8.24 13.47 -4.61
CA ASN A 131 7.23 12.90 -5.52
C ASN A 131 7.80 11.63 -6.15
N GLU A 132 7.68 10.57 -5.45
CA GLU A 132 7.97 9.21 -5.86
C GLU A 132 6.71 8.57 -6.49
N ILE A 133 6.86 7.41 -7.08
CA ILE A 133 5.75 6.59 -7.56
C ILE A 133 5.76 5.28 -6.79
N ASN A 134 4.60 4.89 -6.31
CA ASN A 134 4.42 3.60 -5.65
C ASN A 134 4.55 2.43 -6.62
N GLY A 135 4.76 1.24 -6.12
CA GLY A 135 4.81 0.05 -6.97
C GLY A 135 3.50 -0.14 -7.73
N LEU A 136 2.38 -0.16 -7.01
CA LEU A 136 1.02 -0.12 -7.56
C LEU A 136 0.25 1.05 -6.93
N THR A 137 -0.04 2.06 -7.72
CA THR A 137 -0.85 3.22 -7.30
C THR A 137 -2.29 3.07 -7.79
N LEU A 138 -3.27 3.17 -6.90
CA LEU A 138 -4.70 3.00 -7.16
C LEU A 138 -5.47 4.26 -6.79
N GLY A 139 -5.64 5.20 -7.74
CA GLY A 139 -6.38 6.45 -7.52
C GLY A 139 -7.87 6.32 -7.83
N GLY A 140 -8.76 6.32 -6.83
CA GLY A 140 -10.21 6.27 -7.02
C GLY A 140 -10.71 5.08 -7.83
N VAL A 141 -10.10 3.92 -7.65
CA VAL A 141 -10.47 2.69 -8.37
C VAL A 141 -11.70 2.07 -7.71
N GLY A 142 -12.65 1.60 -8.52
CA GLY A 142 -13.95 1.12 -8.04
C GLY A 142 -14.05 -0.39 -7.87
N SER A 143 -15.10 -0.82 -7.15
CA SER A 143 -15.30 -2.19 -6.68
C SER A 143 -15.52 -3.24 -7.78
N MET A 144 -15.81 -2.84 -9.02
CA MET A 144 -15.90 -3.80 -10.14
C MET A 144 -14.56 -4.06 -10.83
N THR A 145 -13.47 -3.43 -10.37
CA THR A 145 -12.11 -3.76 -10.79
C THR A 145 -11.65 -5.02 -10.04
N THR A 146 -11.06 -5.95 -10.74
CA THR A 146 -10.52 -7.18 -10.15
C THR A 146 -9.02 -7.05 -9.95
N ILE A 147 -8.56 -7.13 -8.70
CA ILE A 147 -7.14 -7.14 -8.35
C ILE A 147 -6.88 -8.30 -7.39
N ASN A 148 -6.07 -9.26 -7.81
CA ASN A 148 -5.65 -10.36 -6.95
C ASN A 148 -4.33 -10.98 -7.39
N HIS A 149 -3.64 -11.66 -6.47
CA HIS A 149 -2.33 -12.28 -6.71
C HIS A 149 -1.33 -11.26 -7.27
N ILE A 150 -1.16 -10.17 -6.52
CA ILE A 150 -0.24 -9.08 -6.85
C ILE A 150 1.03 -9.23 -6.04
N GLU A 151 2.17 -9.07 -6.70
CA GLU A 151 3.47 -8.99 -6.06
C GLU A 151 4.12 -7.65 -6.39
N VAL A 152 4.59 -6.92 -5.37
CA VAL A 152 5.45 -5.74 -5.54
C VAL A 152 6.79 -6.02 -4.89
N VAL A 153 7.89 -5.77 -5.62
CA VAL A 153 9.26 -6.05 -5.15
C VAL A 153 10.16 -4.85 -5.38
N GLY A 154 10.68 -4.30 -4.30
CA GLY A 154 11.72 -3.28 -4.38
C GLY A 154 11.25 -1.96 -5.02
N ASN A 155 10.32 -1.26 -4.40
CA ASN A 155 9.95 0.10 -4.75
C ASN A 155 10.71 1.12 -3.89
N VAL A 156 10.89 2.37 -4.34
CA VAL A 156 11.56 3.41 -3.52
C VAL A 156 10.62 3.92 -2.45
N ASP A 157 9.38 4.11 -2.83
CA ASP A 157 8.25 4.52 -2.04
C ASP A 157 7.44 3.29 -1.63
N ASP A 158 6.12 3.40 -1.53
CA ASP A 158 5.28 2.33 -1.05
C ASP A 158 5.17 1.12 -1.99
N GLY A 159 4.73 0.04 -1.42
CA GLY A 159 4.39 -1.15 -2.19
C GLY A 159 3.10 -0.96 -2.97
N ILE A 160 1.99 -0.80 -2.26
CA ILE A 160 0.65 -0.58 -2.82
C ILE A 160 0.01 0.59 -2.09
N GLU A 161 -0.35 1.63 -2.83
CA GLU A 161 -1.06 2.77 -2.27
C GLU A 161 -2.44 2.98 -2.90
N CYS A 162 -3.43 3.24 -2.03
CA CYS A 162 -4.84 3.44 -2.37
C CYS A 162 -5.31 4.85 -2.04
N PHE A 163 -5.32 5.75 -3.02
CA PHE A 163 -5.92 7.09 -2.90
C PHE A 163 -7.44 7.04 -3.02
N GLY A 164 -8.13 6.74 -1.95
CA GLY A 164 -9.58 6.56 -1.94
C GLY A 164 -10.05 5.38 -2.80
N GLY A 165 -11.32 5.44 -3.22
CA GLY A 165 -11.91 4.37 -4.01
C GLY A 165 -12.52 3.25 -3.19
N THR A 166 -12.91 2.18 -3.88
CA THR A 166 -13.70 1.06 -3.32
C THR A 166 -13.23 -0.30 -3.83
N VAL A 167 -12.08 -0.36 -4.49
CA VAL A 167 -11.53 -1.60 -5.05
C VAL A 167 -11.13 -2.57 -3.93
N ASN A 168 -11.30 -3.87 -4.16
CA ASN A 168 -10.74 -4.89 -3.28
C ASN A 168 -9.45 -5.46 -3.88
N ILE A 169 -8.51 -5.77 -2.99
CA ILE A 169 -7.24 -6.42 -3.32
C ILE A 169 -7.18 -7.72 -2.53
N ASP A 170 -7.08 -8.84 -3.22
CA ASP A 170 -6.95 -10.15 -2.62
C ASP A 170 -5.59 -10.77 -2.97
N ASP A 171 -4.96 -11.47 -2.02
CA ASP A 171 -3.70 -12.18 -2.23
C ASP A 171 -2.54 -11.27 -2.69
N ALA A 172 -2.11 -10.34 -1.85
CA ALA A 172 -1.02 -9.42 -2.14
C ALA A 172 0.28 -9.80 -1.43
N ILE A 173 1.42 -9.58 -2.11
CA ILE A 173 2.77 -9.72 -1.54
C ILE A 173 3.54 -8.43 -1.80
N VAL A 174 4.09 -7.82 -0.75
CA VAL A 174 4.94 -6.64 -0.82
C VAL A 174 6.29 -6.94 -0.19
N LEU A 175 7.37 -6.71 -0.94
CA LEU A 175 8.72 -7.09 -0.54
C LEU A 175 9.69 -5.91 -0.74
N TYR A 176 10.44 -5.55 0.30
CA TYR A 176 11.66 -4.72 0.26
C TYR A 176 11.47 -3.31 -0.32
N GLN A 177 10.30 -2.72 -0.21
CA GLN A 177 10.09 -1.33 -0.61
C GLN A 177 10.83 -0.35 0.32
N GLY A 178 10.87 0.92 -0.08
CA GLY A 178 11.67 1.94 0.59
C GLY A 178 10.97 2.67 1.70
N ASP A 179 9.64 2.68 1.65
CA ASP A 179 8.77 3.31 2.63
C ASP A 179 7.74 2.29 3.13
N ASP A 180 6.46 2.45 2.92
CA ASP A 180 5.43 1.64 3.53
C ASP A 180 5.00 0.43 2.66
N ALA A 181 4.48 -0.60 3.29
CA ALA A 181 4.02 -1.76 2.53
C ALA A 181 2.67 -1.50 1.86
N PHE A 182 1.73 -1.01 2.66
CA PHE A 182 0.39 -0.65 2.22
C PHE A 182 0.07 0.73 2.79
N ASP A 183 -0.12 1.70 1.89
CA ASP A 183 -0.62 3.01 2.23
C ASP A 183 -2.08 3.15 1.77
N VAL A 184 -2.88 3.75 2.62
CA VAL A 184 -4.30 4.01 2.39
C VAL A 184 -4.62 5.45 2.71
N ASP A 185 -5.11 6.16 1.73
CA ASP A 185 -5.42 7.58 1.84
C ASP A 185 -6.84 7.91 1.36
N GLN A 186 -7.26 9.16 1.57
CA GLN A 186 -8.49 9.76 1.03
C GLN A 186 -9.76 8.96 1.25
N ALA A 187 -9.94 8.43 2.45
CA ALA A 187 -11.13 7.66 2.83
C ALA A 187 -11.40 6.45 1.91
N TYR A 188 -10.35 5.72 1.57
CA TYR A 188 -10.50 4.43 0.90
C TYR A 188 -11.52 3.55 1.63
N SER A 189 -12.35 2.85 0.88
CA SER A 189 -13.43 2.02 1.43
C SER A 189 -13.53 0.64 0.78
N GLY A 190 -12.40 0.11 0.34
CA GLY A 190 -12.25 -1.26 -0.13
C GLY A 190 -11.71 -2.20 0.95
N THR A 191 -11.36 -3.39 0.53
CA THR A 191 -10.77 -4.43 1.38
C THR A 191 -9.43 -4.88 0.82
N ILE A 192 -8.40 -4.97 1.67
CA ILE A 192 -7.15 -5.67 1.38
C ILE A 192 -7.16 -6.95 2.23
N ASP A 193 -7.22 -8.11 1.57
CA ASP A 193 -7.41 -9.42 2.21
C ASP A 193 -6.29 -10.38 1.82
N ASN A 194 -5.78 -11.13 2.79
CA ASN A 194 -4.76 -12.15 2.61
C ASN A 194 -3.45 -11.61 2.00
N PHE A 195 -2.65 -10.94 2.80
CA PHE A 195 -1.44 -10.29 2.32
C PHE A 195 -0.20 -10.65 3.13
N ILE A 196 0.95 -10.54 2.48
CA ILE A 196 2.27 -10.75 3.07
C ILE A 196 3.12 -9.52 2.82
N TYR A 197 3.84 -9.11 3.85
CA TYR A 197 4.86 -8.08 3.80
C TYR A 197 6.20 -8.59 4.32
N ILE A 198 7.28 -8.24 3.66
CA ILE A 198 8.65 -8.42 4.15
C ILE A 198 9.41 -7.10 3.97
N ALA A 199 9.77 -6.49 5.08
CA ALA A 199 10.50 -5.21 5.10
C ALA A 199 11.90 -5.33 4.49
N GLY A 200 12.31 -4.28 3.81
CA GLY A 200 13.66 -4.02 3.37
C GLY A 200 14.52 -3.32 4.44
N ALA A 201 15.69 -2.87 4.04
CA ALA A 201 16.61 -2.16 4.94
C ALA A 201 16.19 -0.69 5.19
N THR A 202 15.33 -0.14 4.37
CA THR A 202 14.87 1.26 4.42
C THR A 202 13.36 1.37 4.56
N SER A 203 12.65 0.27 4.71
CA SER A 203 11.20 0.26 4.90
C SER A 203 10.80 0.94 6.20
N ASP A 204 9.67 1.64 6.18
CA ASP A 204 9.14 2.34 7.34
C ASP A 204 8.00 1.52 7.97
N HIS A 205 6.74 1.73 7.64
CA HIS A 205 5.65 1.01 8.27
C HIS A 205 5.23 -0.26 7.52
N GLY A 206 4.61 -1.17 8.25
CA GLY A 206 3.83 -2.24 7.64
C GLY A 206 2.53 -1.73 7.05
N LEU A 207 1.92 -0.74 7.71
CA LEU A 207 0.69 -0.07 7.30
C LEU A 207 0.82 1.42 7.62
N GLU A 208 0.63 2.29 6.62
CA GLU A 208 0.36 3.71 6.81
C GLU A 208 -1.09 3.98 6.40
N ILE A 209 -1.91 4.53 7.30
CA ILE A 209 -3.35 4.60 7.09
C ILE A 209 -3.85 5.99 7.40
N ASP A 210 -4.06 6.76 6.35
CA ASP A 210 -4.65 8.08 6.40
C ASP A 210 -6.18 8.06 6.24
N GLY A 211 -6.83 8.97 6.91
CA GLY A 211 -8.26 9.21 6.80
C GLY A 211 -8.61 10.15 5.63
N PRO A 212 -9.76 10.82 5.70
CA PRO A 212 -10.19 11.76 4.67
C PRO A 212 -9.39 13.06 4.71
N GLU A 213 -8.87 13.49 3.58
CA GLU A 213 -8.19 14.79 3.45
C GLU A 213 -9.14 16.00 3.36
N GLY A 214 -10.39 15.78 2.95
CA GLY A 214 -11.40 16.81 2.73
C GLY A 214 -12.74 16.47 3.36
N SER A 215 -13.75 17.28 3.04
CA SER A 215 -15.11 17.10 3.55
C SER A 215 -16.02 16.24 2.68
N GLU A 216 -15.64 15.96 1.42
CA GLU A 216 -16.40 15.11 0.52
C GLU A 216 -15.99 13.64 0.70
N ASN A 217 -16.97 12.75 0.72
CA ASN A 217 -16.80 11.30 0.88
C ASN A 217 -16.01 10.88 2.15
N ALA A 218 -16.04 11.69 3.20
CA ALA A 218 -15.27 11.46 4.43
C ALA A 218 -15.76 10.24 5.25
N GLY A 219 -16.77 9.53 4.81
CA GLY A 219 -17.35 8.37 5.49
C GLY A 219 -16.82 7.01 5.00
N GLY A 220 -15.82 6.99 4.13
CA GLY A 220 -15.19 5.75 3.68
C GLY A 220 -14.53 5.01 4.85
N GLN A 221 -14.66 3.68 4.87
CA GLN A 221 -14.07 2.83 5.90
C GLN A 221 -13.33 1.67 5.22
N PHE A 222 -12.05 1.61 5.41
CA PHE A 222 -11.21 0.52 4.89
C PHE A 222 -11.42 -0.78 5.67
N THR A 223 -11.01 -1.89 5.07
CA THR A 223 -10.83 -3.18 5.74
C THR A 223 -9.50 -3.79 5.33
N LEU A 224 -8.61 -4.03 6.31
CA LEU A 224 -7.37 -4.77 6.11
C LEU A 224 -7.41 -6.00 7.00
N ARG A 225 -7.23 -7.19 6.40
CA ARG A 225 -7.36 -8.42 7.18
C ARG A 225 -6.53 -9.58 6.63
N ASN A 226 -6.26 -10.55 7.51
CA ASN A 226 -5.56 -11.78 7.19
C ASN A 226 -4.12 -11.54 6.68
N GLY A 227 -3.39 -10.65 7.34
CA GLY A 227 -2.03 -10.28 6.97
C GLY A 227 -0.94 -10.92 7.83
N SER A 228 0.21 -11.14 7.21
CA SER A 228 1.45 -11.51 7.91
C SER A 228 2.56 -10.54 7.52
N LEU A 229 3.05 -9.77 8.49
CA LEU A 229 3.98 -8.68 8.27
C LEU A 229 5.30 -8.94 9.00
N LYS A 230 6.35 -9.12 8.22
CA LYS A 230 7.72 -9.28 8.72
C LYS A 230 8.47 -7.96 8.60
N GLY A 231 8.72 -7.32 9.72
CA GLY A 231 9.48 -6.09 9.80
C GLY A 231 10.98 -6.26 9.68
N ASN A 232 11.68 -5.15 9.85
CA ASN A 232 13.12 -5.07 9.94
C ASN A 232 13.54 -4.94 11.43
N ALA A 233 14.52 -5.70 11.85
CA ALA A 233 15.01 -5.69 13.24
C ALA A 233 15.73 -4.40 13.66
N THR A 234 15.98 -3.46 12.75
CA THR A 234 16.77 -2.24 13.00
C THR A 234 16.01 -0.95 12.80
N GLN A 235 14.88 -0.98 12.06
CA GLN A 235 14.03 0.18 11.80
C GLN A 235 12.64 -0.26 11.36
N GLY A 236 11.75 0.72 11.20
CA GLY A 236 10.36 0.53 10.75
C GLY A 236 9.43 0.12 11.87
N GLU A 237 8.16 0.35 11.66
CA GLU A 237 7.10 0.24 12.65
C GLU A 237 5.97 -0.65 12.18
N PHE A 238 5.08 -1.02 13.11
CA PHE A 238 3.97 -1.91 12.76
C PHE A 238 2.95 -1.20 11.88
N ALA A 239 2.44 -0.06 12.38
CA ALA A 239 1.39 0.68 11.70
C ALA A 239 1.24 2.10 12.27
N ASP A 240 1.02 3.07 11.38
CA ASP A 240 0.61 4.43 11.69
C ASP A 240 -0.82 4.70 11.20
N PHE A 241 -1.67 5.23 12.08
CA PHE A 241 -3.04 5.63 11.78
C PHE A 241 -3.20 7.11 12.07
N ARG A 242 -3.51 7.90 11.04
CA ARG A 242 -3.55 9.36 11.13
C ARG A 242 -4.68 10.00 10.30
N SER A 243 -4.77 11.31 10.34
CA SER A 243 -5.73 12.10 9.55
C SER A 243 -7.20 11.72 9.76
N GLY A 244 -7.54 11.21 10.97
CA GLY A 244 -8.87 10.71 11.25
C GLY A 244 -9.20 9.37 10.60
N ALA A 245 -8.24 8.48 10.49
CA ALA A 245 -8.40 7.13 9.95
C ALA A 245 -9.61 6.40 10.55
N GLN A 246 -10.37 5.70 9.73
CA GLN A 246 -11.55 4.92 10.14
C GLN A 246 -11.73 3.67 9.30
N GLY A 247 -12.02 2.56 9.95
CA GLY A 247 -12.14 1.27 9.29
C GLY A 247 -11.82 0.12 10.22
N MET A 248 -11.41 -1.00 9.65
CA MET A 248 -11.15 -2.22 10.40
C MET A 248 -9.80 -2.83 10.00
N VAL A 249 -9.00 -3.15 11.00
CA VAL A 249 -7.86 -4.05 10.88
C VAL A 249 -8.16 -5.30 11.69
N ASP A 250 -8.06 -6.48 11.06
CA ASP A 250 -8.41 -7.74 11.72
C ASP A 250 -7.48 -8.89 11.31
N ASN A 251 -7.09 -9.72 12.29
CA ASN A 251 -6.32 -10.93 12.09
C ASN A 251 -4.98 -10.68 11.37
N LEU A 252 -4.14 -9.81 11.94
CA LEU A 252 -2.78 -9.56 11.47
C LEU A 252 -1.74 -10.13 12.42
N TYR A 253 -0.64 -10.59 11.85
CA TYR A 253 0.53 -11.07 12.58
C TYR A 253 1.78 -10.27 12.22
N PHE A 254 2.31 -9.54 13.20
CA PHE A 254 3.52 -8.73 13.07
C PHE A 254 4.70 -9.45 13.74
N PHE A 255 5.79 -9.64 13.04
CA PHE A 255 6.99 -10.30 13.58
C PHE A 255 8.28 -9.78 12.96
N GLY A 256 9.38 -9.94 13.67
CA GLY A 256 10.71 -9.55 13.19
C GLY A 256 10.95 -8.04 13.10
N PHE A 257 10.09 -7.22 13.64
CA PHE A 257 10.30 -5.78 13.78
C PHE A 257 11.31 -5.47 14.89
N ASN A 258 11.81 -4.25 14.89
CA ASN A 258 12.72 -3.77 15.93
C ASN A 258 11.99 -3.63 17.28
N ALA A 259 12.76 -3.41 18.35
CA ALA A 259 12.22 -3.36 19.70
C ALA A 259 11.45 -2.05 20.02
N ALA A 260 11.58 -1.05 19.19
CA ALA A 260 10.89 0.24 19.34
C ALA A 260 9.63 0.34 18.45
N ALA A 261 9.40 -0.64 17.58
CA ALA A 261 8.23 -0.63 16.70
C ALA A 261 6.93 -0.65 17.51
N ASP A 262 5.98 0.18 17.14
CA ASP A 262 4.67 0.31 17.79
C ASP A 262 3.50 0.48 16.80
N VAL A 263 2.35 0.76 17.32
CA VAL A 263 1.15 1.15 16.57
C VAL A 263 0.78 2.55 17.01
N GLU A 264 0.77 3.48 16.08
CA GLU A 264 0.53 4.89 16.33
C GLU A 264 -0.91 5.32 16.01
N LEU A 265 -1.43 6.28 16.76
CA LEU A 265 -2.70 6.98 16.52
C LEU A 265 -2.43 8.47 16.57
N ASP A 266 -1.99 9.05 15.46
CA ASP A 266 -1.26 10.31 15.39
C ASP A 266 -2.08 11.59 15.57
N ASP A 267 -3.39 11.50 15.67
CA ASP A 267 -4.22 12.70 15.85
C ASP A 267 -5.48 12.45 16.68
N ASP A 268 -6.06 13.55 17.19
CA ASP A 268 -7.27 13.52 18.02
C ASP A 268 -8.48 12.89 17.32
N ASN A 269 -8.60 13.02 16.01
CA ASN A 269 -9.73 12.46 15.27
C ASN A 269 -9.59 10.96 15.15
N THR A 270 -8.40 10.47 14.81
CA THR A 270 -8.07 9.04 14.78
C THR A 270 -8.30 8.39 16.14
N SER A 271 -7.81 9.01 17.21
CA SER A 271 -8.04 8.56 18.58
C SER A 271 -9.51 8.52 18.96
N SER A 272 -10.25 9.54 18.53
CA SER A 272 -11.70 9.60 18.73
C SER A 272 -12.43 8.51 17.96
N ASN A 273 -12.02 8.24 16.73
CA ASN A 273 -12.54 7.16 15.89
C ASN A 273 -12.29 5.79 16.54
N TYR A 274 -11.10 5.55 17.06
CA TYR A 274 -10.79 4.34 17.82
C TYR A 274 -11.69 4.20 19.06
N THR A 275 -11.80 5.24 19.86
CA THR A 275 -12.64 5.24 21.07
C THR A 275 -14.13 5.01 20.75
N ALA A 276 -14.61 5.57 19.65
CA ALA A 276 -15.99 5.44 19.20
C ALA A 276 -16.29 4.09 18.49
N GLY A 277 -15.26 3.32 18.15
CA GLY A 277 -15.37 2.08 17.39
C GLY A 277 -15.54 2.27 15.88
N SER A 278 -15.25 3.47 15.37
CA SER A 278 -15.17 3.73 13.92
C SER A 278 -13.84 3.27 13.31
N LEU A 279 -12.78 3.22 14.11
CA LEU A 279 -11.54 2.50 13.85
C LEU A 279 -11.49 1.31 14.79
N THR A 280 -11.32 0.11 14.25
CA THR A 280 -11.24 -1.12 15.04
C THR A 280 -9.98 -1.91 14.71
N LEU A 281 -9.23 -2.26 15.73
CA LEU A 281 -8.01 -3.08 15.64
C LEU A 281 -8.26 -4.37 16.42
N THR A 282 -8.46 -5.47 15.70
CA THR A 282 -8.91 -6.75 16.30
C THR A 282 -8.04 -7.93 15.87
N ASN A 283 -7.84 -8.88 16.76
CA ASN A 283 -7.08 -10.11 16.50
C ASN A 283 -5.65 -9.85 15.99
N LEU A 284 -5.00 -8.78 16.49
CA LEU A 284 -3.61 -8.49 16.17
C LEU A 284 -2.68 -9.32 17.04
N LYS A 285 -1.63 -9.87 16.44
CA LYS A 285 -0.58 -10.61 17.15
C LYS A 285 0.77 -9.98 16.84
N PHE A 286 1.58 -9.83 17.89
CA PHE A 286 2.91 -9.25 17.80
C PHE A 286 3.93 -10.24 18.36
N ASN A 287 4.89 -10.66 17.55
CA ASN A 287 6.05 -11.42 18.00
C ASN A 287 7.26 -10.50 18.15
N SER A 288 7.27 -9.74 19.23
CA SER A 288 8.41 -8.91 19.64
C SER A 288 8.74 -9.20 21.09
N THR A 289 9.99 -9.48 21.40
CA THR A 289 10.42 -9.79 22.77
C THR A 289 10.71 -8.55 23.61
N ALA A 290 10.69 -7.36 23.04
CA ALA A 290 11.08 -6.13 23.72
C ALA A 290 10.57 -4.88 22.99
N TRP A 291 9.33 -4.86 22.56
CA TRP A 291 8.78 -3.60 22.07
C TRP A 291 8.50 -2.68 23.26
N THR A 292 8.86 -1.45 23.11
CA THR A 292 8.48 -0.36 23.99
C THR A 292 7.59 0.56 23.22
N LEU A 293 6.54 1.03 23.88
CA LEU A 293 5.82 2.18 23.34
C LEU A 293 6.84 3.30 23.12
N ASP A 294 6.73 3.99 22.01
CA ASP A 294 7.50 5.17 21.73
C ASP A 294 7.52 6.08 22.97
N GLY A 295 8.66 6.63 23.24
CA GLY A 295 8.90 7.36 24.50
C GLY A 295 8.49 8.80 24.46
N ASP A 296 7.98 9.34 23.37
CA ASP A 296 7.63 10.75 23.30
C ASP A 296 6.24 11.05 23.87
N GLY A 297 5.40 10.05 23.96
CA GLY A 297 4.18 10.07 24.74
C GLY A 297 3.05 10.90 24.16
N ALA A 298 3.13 11.32 22.92
CA ALA A 298 2.02 11.94 22.22
C ALA A 298 2.19 11.81 20.71
N PRO A 299 1.13 11.42 20.01
CA PRO A 299 1.10 11.53 18.56
C PRO A 299 1.42 12.96 18.13
N ASP A 300 2.10 13.09 17.01
CA ASP A 300 2.43 14.39 16.45
C ASP A 300 1.16 15.20 16.15
N GLY A 301 0.76 16.04 17.10
CA GLY A 301 -0.38 16.95 16.99
C GLY A 301 -1.70 16.45 17.56
N GLY A 302 -1.77 15.22 18.07
CA GLY A 302 -2.96 14.67 18.72
C GLY A 302 -2.95 14.77 20.24
N THR A 303 -4.08 14.49 20.87
CA THR A 303 -4.23 14.34 22.33
C THR A 303 -4.42 12.90 22.75
N THR A 304 -4.17 11.95 21.86
CA THR A 304 -4.26 10.52 22.14
C THR A 304 -3.36 10.19 23.30
N THR A 305 -3.91 9.55 24.28
CA THR A 305 -3.14 9.11 25.42
C THR A 305 -2.55 7.74 25.17
N TRP A 306 -1.33 7.52 25.60
CA TRP A 306 -0.64 6.23 25.56
C TRP A 306 -1.45 5.08 26.16
N SER A 307 -2.40 5.36 27.06
CA SER A 307 -3.30 4.35 27.56
C SER A 307 -4.07 3.63 26.46
N MET A 308 -4.43 4.31 25.38
CA MET A 308 -5.16 3.69 24.27
C MET A 308 -4.26 2.73 23.48
N VAL A 309 -3.04 3.14 23.16
CA VAL A 309 -2.06 2.28 22.51
C VAL A 309 -1.67 1.12 23.43
N THR A 310 -1.45 1.39 24.72
CA THR A 310 -1.19 0.34 25.72
C THR A 310 -2.35 -0.65 25.81
N ASP A 311 -3.58 -0.19 25.72
CA ASP A 311 -4.77 -1.05 25.76
C ASP A 311 -4.84 -1.98 24.52
N ILE A 312 -4.48 -1.47 23.34
CA ILE A 312 -4.38 -2.30 22.13
C ILE A 312 -3.37 -3.43 22.36
N PHE A 313 -2.19 -3.11 22.85
CA PHE A 313 -1.15 -4.10 23.11
C PHE A 313 -1.48 -5.04 24.27
N ALA A 314 -2.03 -4.53 25.34
CA ALA A 314 -2.39 -5.36 26.51
C ALA A 314 -3.42 -6.42 26.18
N ASP A 315 -4.35 -6.11 25.27
CA ASP A 315 -5.44 -7.02 24.90
C ASP A 315 -5.06 -7.99 23.78
N LYS A 316 -3.97 -7.72 23.05
CA LYS A 316 -3.75 -8.36 21.74
C LYS A 316 -2.54 -9.28 21.65
N ALA A 317 -2.06 -9.74 22.70
CA ALA A 317 -0.97 -10.65 22.70
C ALA A 317 0.37 -10.02 22.84
N PRO A 318 0.80 -10.08 23.97
CA PRO A 318 2.14 -9.75 24.29
C PRO A 318 3.12 -10.55 23.47
N ALA A 319 4.23 -9.92 23.26
CA ALA A 319 5.40 -10.48 22.67
C ALA A 319 5.70 -11.90 23.21
N GLY A 320 5.99 -12.78 22.31
CA GLY A 320 6.31 -14.16 22.61
C GLY A 320 5.11 -15.10 22.69
N ASP A 321 3.90 -14.61 22.56
CA ASP A 321 2.69 -15.46 22.52
C ASP A 321 2.44 -16.08 21.15
N ALA A 322 2.98 -15.49 20.10
CA ALA A 322 2.91 -16.07 18.77
C ALA A 322 3.71 -17.37 18.69
N THR A 323 3.11 -18.38 18.15
CA THR A 323 3.71 -19.69 17.93
C THR A 323 3.82 -19.96 16.44
N ALA A 324 4.58 -20.99 16.06
CA ALA A 324 4.65 -21.39 14.65
C ALA A 324 3.28 -21.74 14.03
N ALA A 325 2.27 -22.00 14.86
CA ALA A 325 0.90 -22.23 14.39
C ALA A 325 0.15 -20.93 14.08
N ASP A 326 0.65 -19.79 14.55
CA ASP A 326 0.10 -18.46 14.27
C ASP A 326 0.74 -17.84 13.02
N GLU A 327 1.86 -18.39 12.55
CA GLU A 327 2.49 -18.03 11.28
C GLU A 327 1.71 -18.68 10.14
N LYS A 328 1.30 -17.90 9.17
CA LYS A 328 0.57 -18.40 7.98
C LYS A 328 1.45 -18.40 6.73
#